data_e51317fcf1b802c1405ff3e2fcfe8503
#
_entry.id   e51317fcf1b802c1405ff3e2fcfe8503
#
_cell.length_a   1.000
_cell.length_b   1.000
_cell.length_c   1.000
_cell.angle_alpha   90.00
_cell.angle_beta   90.00
_cell.angle_gamma   90.00
#
_symmetry.space_group_name_H-M   'P 1'
#
loop_
_entity.id
_entity.type
_entity.pdbx_description
1 polymer ?
#
loop_
_entity_poly.entity_id
_entity_poly.type
_entity_poly.pdbx_seq_one_letter_code
_entity_poly.pdbx_strand_id
1 'polypeptide(L)'
;MLRTNLDMDVLRSFVTGFELGSFARAAERLGRSQSAISTQLRKLEEQVGRPLVQKSGRGLALTNAGESLLSYAKRLLELNDEAVDTVRGADVAGWARLGLPQDFAESWLPSVLSRFARAHPKIRVEVQVDRSPPLIDKVIKGELDIALTWDDGSGGPHGEKLADLAIHWIGRPDWPGVAALGGEPLPMAAFAPPCSFRSAAVAALDGAGIPWRLAFTSPSLSGLWAAAEGGLGITARTAVSMPKSLAVLDPATTGLPPLPSVPLALYRAEAEPGPAVARLAEILLETIDAR
;
A
#
# COMPACT_ATOMS: atom_id res chain seq x y z
N MET A 1 39.59 18.07 2.43
CA MET A 1 38.81 17.00 3.04
C MET A 1 38.18 16.16 1.96
N LEU A 2 38.45 14.86 1.93
CA LEU A 2 37.72 13.93 1.05
C LEU A 2 36.27 13.88 1.51
N ARG A 3 35.31 14.03 0.58
CA ARG A 3 33.88 13.89 0.89
C ARG A 3 33.57 12.42 1.19
N THR A 4 32.81 12.15 2.23
CA THR A 4 32.35 10.81 2.59
C THR A 4 31.34 10.32 1.54
N ASN A 5 31.56 9.13 1.00
CA ASN A 5 30.63 8.45 0.13
C ASN A 5 29.82 7.43 0.94
N LEU A 6 28.52 7.48 0.82
CA LEU A 6 27.63 6.49 1.43
C LEU A 6 27.49 5.27 0.52
N ASP A 7 27.51 4.09 1.11
CA ASP A 7 27.37 2.82 0.42
C ASP A 7 25.86 2.51 0.24
N MET A 8 25.41 2.31 -1.01
CA MET A 8 24.01 2.07 -1.34
C MET A 8 23.45 0.80 -0.70
N ASP A 9 24.25 -0.27 -0.62
CA ASP A 9 23.84 -1.51 0.05
C ASP A 9 23.60 -1.31 1.55
N VAL A 10 24.42 -0.47 2.15
CA VAL A 10 24.32 -0.13 3.58
C VAL A 10 23.10 0.75 3.81
N LEU A 11 22.85 1.73 2.95
CA LEU A 11 21.64 2.55 2.99
C LEU A 11 20.39 1.70 2.82
N ARG A 12 20.39 0.74 1.89
CA ARG A 12 19.27 -0.18 1.68
C ARG A 12 18.97 -1.02 2.91
N SER A 13 20.00 -1.53 3.57
CA SER A 13 19.85 -2.26 4.83
C SER A 13 19.27 -1.41 5.97
N PHE A 14 19.70 -0.16 6.07
CA PHE A 14 19.19 0.80 7.05
C PHE A 14 17.71 1.14 6.81
N VAL A 15 17.34 1.50 5.57
CA VAL A 15 15.96 1.84 5.19
C VAL A 15 15.04 0.65 5.40
N THR A 16 15.38 -0.53 4.86
CA THR A 16 14.56 -1.75 4.98
C THR A 16 14.35 -2.15 6.45
N GLY A 17 15.38 -2.00 7.29
CA GLY A 17 15.29 -2.29 8.72
C GLY A 17 14.25 -1.47 9.46
N PHE A 18 14.13 -0.20 9.10
CA PHE A 18 13.14 0.70 9.71
C PHE A 18 11.74 0.53 9.10
N GLU A 19 11.62 0.31 7.82
CA GLU A 19 10.32 0.05 7.16
C GLU A 19 9.65 -1.22 7.68
N LEU A 20 10.42 -2.28 7.90
CA LEU A 20 9.92 -3.53 8.46
C LEU A 20 9.82 -3.50 10.01
N GLY A 21 10.26 -2.43 10.66
CA GLY A 21 10.33 -2.33 12.12
C GLY A 21 11.25 -3.39 12.77
N SER A 22 12.13 -4.05 11.97
CA SER A 22 12.97 -5.15 12.43
C SER A 22 14.16 -5.38 11.49
N PHE A 23 15.38 -5.27 12.02
CA PHE A 23 16.59 -5.61 11.28
C PHE A 23 16.77 -7.12 11.04
N ALA A 24 16.14 -7.98 11.84
CA ALA A 24 16.10 -9.41 11.57
C ALA A 24 15.28 -9.71 10.31
N ARG A 25 14.08 -9.13 10.20
CA ARG A 25 13.25 -9.25 8.99
C ARG A 25 13.90 -8.61 7.76
N ALA A 26 14.62 -7.51 7.94
CA ALA A 26 15.39 -6.90 6.87
C ALA A 26 16.53 -7.83 6.37
N ALA A 27 17.19 -8.54 7.29
CA ALA A 27 18.22 -9.51 6.93
C ALA A 27 17.65 -10.65 6.06
N GLU A 28 16.53 -11.22 6.46
CA GLU A 28 15.82 -12.25 5.67
C GLU A 28 15.43 -11.73 4.28
N ARG A 29 14.81 -10.53 4.23
CA ARG A 29 14.38 -9.93 2.96
C ARG A 29 15.52 -9.62 2.01
N LEU A 30 16.68 -9.18 2.53
CA LEU A 30 17.86 -8.82 1.75
C LEU A 30 18.81 -10.02 1.49
N GLY A 31 18.43 -11.23 1.91
CA GLY A 31 19.27 -12.45 1.76
C GLY A 31 20.60 -12.31 2.50
N ARG A 32 20.64 -11.62 3.65
CA ARG A 32 21.84 -11.36 4.45
C ARG A 32 21.70 -11.94 5.86
N SER A 33 22.82 -12.13 6.57
CA SER A 33 22.77 -12.49 7.97
C SER A 33 22.48 -11.27 8.84
N GLN A 34 21.86 -11.47 10.01
CA GLN A 34 21.59 -10.40 10.97
C GLN A 34 22.88 -9.72 11.45
N SER A 35 23.99 -10.47 11.58
CA SER A 35 25.31 -9.93 11.93
C SER A 35 25.85 -9.01 10.83
N ALA A 36 25.63 -9.33 9.55
CA ALA A 36 26.02 -8.48 8.43
C ALA A 36 25.24 -7.15 8.47
N ILE A 37 23.93 -7.17 8.68
CA ILE A 37 23.13 -5.95 8.81
C ILE A 37 23.59 -5.09 9.98
N SER A 38 23.88 -5.70 11.14
CA SER A 38 24.38 -4.97 12.31
C SER A 38 25.76 -4.32 12.04
N THR A 39 26.63 -5.00 11.30
CA THR A 39 27.94 -4.46 10.90
C THR A 39 27.77 -3.32 9.90
N GLN A 40 26.85 -3.44 8.94
CA GLN A 40 26.54 -2.39 7.98
C GLN A 40 26.00 -1.12 8.68
N LEU A 41 25.09 -1.29 9.64
CA LEU A 41 24.56 -0.16 10.41
C LEU A 41 25.67 0.59 11.16
N ARG A 42 26.57 -0.15 11.82
CA ARG A 42 27.72 0.46 12.51
C ARG A 42 28.63 1.20 11.54
N LYS A 43 28.93 0.59 10.38
CA LYS A 43 29.72 1.25 9.31
C LYS A 43 29.07 2.56 8.86
N LEU A 44 27.74 2.60 8.76
CA LEU A 44 27.02 3.80 8.38
C LEU A 44 27.13 4.89 9.44
N GLU A 45 26.99 4.53 10.72
CA GLU A 45 27.18 5.46 11.85
C GLU A 45 28.60 6.03 11.90
N GLU A 46 29.61 5.19 11.65
CA GLU A 46 31.02 5.63 11.53
C GLU A 46 31.21 6.60 10.34
N GLN A 47 30.61 6.33 9.19
CA GLN A 47 30.69 7.19 8.01
C GLN A 47 30.07 8.57 8.25
N VAL A 48 28.92 8.62 8.95
CA VAL A 48 28.21 9.88 9.27
C VAL A 48 28.78 10.57 10.51
N GLY A 49 29.54 9.84 11.32
CA GLY A 49 30.12 10.36 12.57
C GLY A 49 29.12 10.59 13.70
N ARG A 50 27.91 10.00 13.60
CA ARG A 50 26.85 10.13 14.60
C ARG A 50 26.04 8.84 14.72
N PRO A 51 25.53 8.49 15.92
CA PRO A 51 24.61 7.39 16.08
C PRO A 51 23.28 7.70 15.35
N LEU A 52 22.77 6.72 14.61
CA LEU A 52 21.53 6.81 13.85
C LEU A 52 20.37 6.14 14.56
N VAL A 53 20.70 5.17 15.42
CA VAL A 53 19.72 4.42 16.20
C VAL A 53 20.01 4.52 17.70
N GLN A 54 18.95 4.40 18.48
CA GLN A 54 19.01 4.38 19.95
C GLN A 54 18.07 3.31 20.49
N LYS A 55 18.34 2.81 21.68
CA LYS A 55 17.44 1.88 22.37
C LYS A 55 16.17 2.62 22.80
N SER A 56 15.02 2.03 22.52
CA SER A 56 13.72 2.53 22.96
C SER A 56 12.88 1.34 23.46
N GLY A 57 12.77 1.21 24.76
CA GLY A 57 12.10 0.08 25.38
C GLY A 57 12.73 -1.27 24.96
N ARG A 58 11.95 -2.16 24.33
CA ARG A 58 12.42 -3.46 23.84
C ARG A 58 12.93 -3.42 22.39
N GLY A 59 12.94 -2.24 21.73
CA GLY A 59 13.31 -2.09 20.33
C GLY A 59 14.37 -1.02 20.08
N LEU A 60 14.55 -0.70 18.81
CA LEU A 60 15.39 0.39 18.31
C LEU A 60 14.51 1.51 17.78
N ALA A 61 14.86 2.75 18.08
CA ALA A 61 14.26 3.95 17.50
C ALA A 61 15.33 4.77 16.77
N LEU A 62 14.93 5.64 15.88
CA LEU A 62 15.82 6.60 15.25
C LEU A 62 16.26 7.68 16.26
N THR A 63 17.46 8.18 16.07
CA THR A 63 17.87 9.49 16.58
C THR A 63 17.42 10.58 15.60
N ASN A 64 17.50 11.86 15.97
CA ASN A 64 17.25 12.97 15.04
C ASN A 64 18.17 12.91 13.80
N ALA A 65 19.42 12.44 13.98
CA ALA A 65 20.33 12.20 12.86
C ALA A 65 19.86 11.03 11.99
N GLY A 66 19.31 9.98 12.62
CA GLY A 66 18.74 8.83 11.93
C GLY A 66 17.51 9.19 11.10
N GLU A 67 16.59 10.00 11.63
CA GLU A 67 15.41 10.49 10.90
C GLU A 67 15.81 11.31 9.68
N SER A 68 16.74 12.25 9.89
CA SER A 68 17.28 13.05 8.78
C SER A 68 17.92 12.18 7.72
N LEU A 69 18.77 11.23 8.10
CA LEU A 69 19.44 10.35 7.15
C LEU A 69 18.44 9.42 6.45
N LEU A 70 17.41 8.91 7.14
CA LEU A 70 16.39 8.04 6.55
C LEU A 70 15.70 8.71 5.38
N SER A 71 15.33 9.99 5.51
CA SER A 71 14.71 10.78 4.44
C SER A 71 15.64 10.90 3.22
N TYR A 72 16.92 11.22 3.45
CA TYR A 72 17.89 11.29 2.36
C TYR A 72 18.23 9.92 1.76
N ALA A 73 18.35 8.89 2.60
CA ALA A 73 18.64 7.53 2.15
C ALA A 73 17.57 6.99 1.20
N LYS A 74 16.30 7.20 1.49
CA LYS A 74 15.19 6.84 0.59
C LYS A 74 15.34 7.51 -0.78
N ARG A 75 15.57 8.81 -0.80
CA ARG A 75 15.75 9.57 -2.05
C ARG A 75 17.00 9.14 -2.85
N LEU A 76 18.09 8.82 -2.16
CA LEU A 76 19.32 8.34 -2.80
C LEU A 76 19.12 6.96 -3.41
N LEU A 77 18.43 6.05 -2.70
CA LEU A 77 18.10 4.72 -3.21
C LEU A 77 17.14 4.80 -4.40
N GLU A 78 16.12 5.63 -4.32
CA GLU A 78 15.21 5.88 -5.44
C GLU A 78 15.97 6.37 -6.69
N LEU A 79 16.90 7.32 -6.53
CA LEU A 79 17.70 7.84 -7.63
C LEU A 79 18.69 6.80 -8.17
N ASN A 80 19.29 5.98 -7.29
CA ASN A 80 20.17 4.89 -7.70
C ASN A 80 19.40 3.85 -8.54
N ASP A 81 18.22 3.45 -8.08
CA ASP A 81 17.40 2.44 -8.74
C ASP A 81 16.88 3.00 -10.08
N GLU A 82 16.45 4.26 -10.11
CA GLU A 82 16.11 4.99 -11.33
C GLU A 82 17.28 4.99 -12.36
N ALA A 83 18.49 5.30 -11.90
CA ALA A 83 19.67 5.34 -12.78
C ALA A 83 19.96 3.96 -13.38
N VAL A 84 19.91 2.90 -12.57
CA VAL A 84 20.12 1.53 -13.02
C VAL A 84 19.01 1.10 -13.98
N ASP A 85 17.74 1.37 -13.66
CA ASP A 85 16.59 1.03 -14.49
C ASP A 85 16.63 1.79 -15.83
N THR A 86 16.98 3.08 -15.80
CA THR A 86 17.14 3.90 -17.02
C THR A 86 18.18 3.30 -17.97
N VAL A 87 19.34 2.90 -17.43
CA VAL A 87 20.40 2.30 -18.24
C VAL A 87 19.98 0.93 -18.77
N ARG A 88 19.31 0.13 -17.97
CA ARG A 88 18.82 -1.21 -18.37
C ARG A 88 17.63 -1.13 -19.32
N GLY A 89 16.76 -0.15 -19.15
CA GLY A 89 15.52 0.00 -19.90
C GLY A 89 15.57 0.92 -21.11
N ALA A 90 16.74 1.50 -21.43
CA ALA A 90 16.86 2.54 -22.47
C ALA A 90 16.35 2.12 -23.87
N ASP A 91 16.31 0.81 -24.16
CA ASP A 91 15.85 0.26 -25.43
C ASP A 91 14.45 -0.37 -25.39
N VAL A 92 13.81 -0.42 -24.22
CA VAL A 92 12.46 -0.97 -24.10
C VAL A 92 11.45 0.05 -24.54
N ALA A 93 10.71 -0.27 -25.59
CA ALA A 93 9.56 0.51 -26.08
C ALA A 93 8.32 -0.38 -26.12
N GLY A 94 7.15 0.21 -26.06
CA GLY A 94 5.90 -0.55 -26.14
C GLY A 94 4.76 0.09 -25.37
N TRP A 95 3.78 -0.72 -25.04
CA TRP A 95 2.60 -0.33 -24.27
C TRP A 95 2.49 -1.22 -23.04
N ALA A 96 1.96 -0.65 -21.96
CA ALA A 96 1.58 -1.38 -20.77
C ALA A 96 0.22 -0.86 -20.27
N ARG A 97 -0.77 -1.74 -20.18
CA ARG A 97 -2.15 -1.43 -19.76
C ARG A 97 -2.38 -1.97 -18.34
N LEU A 98 -2.51 -1.05 -17.40
CA LEU A 98 -2.65 -1.32 -15.98
C LEU A 98 -4.08 -1.05 -15.50
N GLY A 99 -4.68 -2.03 -14.82
CA GLY A 99 -5.91 -1.87 -14.07
C GLY A 99 -5.65 -1.76 -12.56
N LEU A 100 -6.36 -0.88 -11.84
CA LEU A 100 -6.29 -0.82 -10.38
C LEU A 100 -7.52 -0.16 -9.76
N PRO A 101 -7.88 -0.52 -8.49
CA PRO A 101 -8.92 0.16 -7.74
C PRO A 101 -8.55 1.60 -7.38
N GLN A 102 -9.57 2.42 -7.09
CA GLN A 102 -9.39 3.83 -6.72
C GLN A 102 -8.46 4.00 -5.53
N ASP A 103 -8.47 3.11 -4.55
CA ASP A 103 -7.59 3.13 -3.38
C ASP A 103 -6.11 3.28 -3.76
N PHE A 104 -5.69 2.56 -4.79
CA PHE A 104 -4.30 2.57 -5.26
C PHE A 104 -4.04 3.70 -6.26
N ALA A 105 -5.04 4.06 -7.05
CA ALA A 105 -4.94 5.19 -7.98
C ALA A 105 -4.65 6.52 -7.26
N GLU A 106 -5.27 6.73 -6.11
CA GLU A 106 -5.10 7.95 -5.33
C GLU A 106 -3.83 7.94 -4.45
N SER A 107 -3.29 6.75 -4.10
CA SER A 107 -2.18 6.62 -3.16
C SER A 107 -0.85 6.20 -3.78
N TRP A 108 -0.81 5.14 -4.59
CA TRP A 108 0.44 4.53 -5.08
C TRP A 108 0.78 4.91 -6.51
N LEU A 109 -0.23 5.03 -7.36
CA LEU A 109 -0.05 5.29 -8.78
C LEU A 109 0.83 6.52 -9.09
N PRO A 110 0.72 7.67 -8.40
CA PRO A 110 1.58 8.81 -8.69
C PRO A 110 3.07 8.51 -8.55
N SER A 111 3.47 7.75 -7.51
CA SER A 111 4.87 7.37 -7.32
C SER A 111 5.34 6.34 -8.35
N VAL A 112 4.50 5.34 -8.65
CA VAL A 112 4.78 4.33 -9.68
C VAL A 112 4.98 4.99 -11.04
N LEU A 113 4.05 5.84 -11.47
CA LEU A 113 4.14 6.52 -12.77
C LEU A 113 5.33 7.48 -12.84
N SER A 114 5.64 8.18 -11.75
CA SER A 114 6.79 9.08 -11.71
C SER A 114 8.11 8.33 -11.90
N ARG A 115 8.31 7.19 -11.20
CA ARG A 115 9.48 6.32 -11.39
C ARG A 115 9.53 5.74 -12.80
N PHE A 116 8.39 5.20 -13.24
CA PHE A 116 8.30 4.52 -14.53
C PHE A 116 8.58 5.46 -15.70
N ALA A 117 8.01 6.66 -15.71
CA ALA A 117 8.20 7.65 -16.77
C ALA A 117 9.66 8.11 -16.91
N ARG A 118 10.38 8.22 -15.79
CA ARG A 118 11.81 8.58 -15.81
C ARG A 118 12.68 7.43 -16.31
N ALA A 119 12.41 6.20 -15.83
CA ALA A 119 13.21 5.03 -16.19
C ALA A 119 12.92 4.52 -17.62
N HIS A 120 11.68 4.67 -18.11
CA HIS A 120 11.22 4.09 -19.36
C HIS A 120 10.44 5.06 -20.24
N PRO A 121 11.05 6.16 -20.72
CA PRO A 121 10.35 7.25 -21.44
C PRO A 121 9.78 6.84 -22.80
N LYS A 122 10.18 5.68 -23.35
CA LYS A 122 9.67 5.13 -24.62
C LYS A 122 8.46 4.20 -24.43
N ILE A 123 8.09 3.87 -23.19
CA ILE A 123 6.93 3.02 -22.92
C ILE A 123 5.71 3.90 -22.68
N ARG A 124 4.63 3.53 -23.32
CA ARG A 124 3.31 4.15 -23.15
C ARG A 124 2.52 3.38 -22.10
N VAL A 125 2.02 4.09 -21.06
CA VAL A 125 1.20 3.48 -20.00
C VAL A 125 -0.23 3.95 -20.18
N GLU A 126 -1.16 3.00 -20.20
CA GLU A 126 -2.59 3.25 -20.09
C GLU A 126 -3.07 2.73 -18.72
N VAL A 127 -3.83 3.54 -18.01
CA VAL A 127 -4.34 3.17 -16.69
C VAL A 127 -5.87 3.19 -16.71
N GLN A 128 -6.46 2.11 -16.23
CA GLN A 128 -7.89 2.02 -16.02
C GLN A 128 -8.21 1.84 -14.54
N VAL A 129 -9.06 2.72 -14.02
CA VAL A 129 -9.50 2.68 -12.62
C VAL A 129 -10.92 2.15 -12.57
N ASP A 130 -11.11 1.01 -11.92
CA ASP A 130 -12.42 0.36 -11.78
C ASP A 130 -12.44 -0.52 -10.53
N ARG A 131 -13.54 -1.24 -10.30
CA ARG A 131 -13.64 -2.29 -9.28
C ARG A 131 -12.96 -3.58 -9.77
N SER A 132 -12.62 -4.46 -8.81
CA SER A 132 -11.87 -5.68 -9.11
C SER A 132 -12.53 -6.59 -10.15
N PRO A 133 -13.84 -6.93 -10.10
CA PRO A 133 -14.40 -7.84 -11.10
C PRO A 133 -14.28 -7.34 -12.55
N PRO A 134 -14.65 -6.09 -12.89
CA PRO A 134 -14.44 -5.57 -14.24
C PRO A 134 -12.96 -5.55 -14.67
N LEU A 135 -12.03 -5.29 -13.75
CA LEU A 135 -10.60 -5.31 -14.07
C LEU A 135 -10.10 -6.72 -14.38
N ILE A 136 -10.52 -7.71 -13.61
CA ILE A 136 -10.20 -9.13 -13.84
C ILE A 136 -10.75 -9.58 -15.20
N ASP A 137 -12.01 -9.25 -15.52
CA ASP A 137 -12.61 -9.55 -16.81
C ASP A 137 -11.81 -8.97 -17.98
N LYS A 138 -11.29 -7.75 -17.84
CA LYS A 138 -10.46 -7.10 -18.87
C LYS A 138 -9.09 -7.77 -19.01
N VAL A 139 -8.49 -8.26 -17.91
CA VAL A 139 -7.26 -9.07 -17.99
C VAL A 139 -7.53 -10.38 -18.73
N ILE A 140 -8.63 -11.08 -18.41
CA ILE A 140 -9.03 -12.32 -19.10
C ILE A 140 -9.22 -12.11 -20.61
N LYS A 141 -9.75 -10.96 -21.01
CA LYS A 141 -9.97 -10.59 -22.42
C LYS A 141 -8.71 -10.04 -23.11
N GLY A 142 -7.60 -9.84 -22.39
CA GLY A 142 -6.40 -9.19 -22.92
C GLY A 142 -6.57 -7.69 -23.21
N GLU A 143 -7.61 -7.06 -22.67
CA GLU A 143 -7.81 -5.60 -22.74
C GLU A 143 -6.92 -4.85 -21.76
N LEU A 144 -6.52 -5.50 -20.66
CA LEU A 144 -5.47 -5.09 -19.72
C LEU A 144 -4.36 -6.12 -19.71
N ASP A 145 -3.12 -5.67 -19.53
CA ASP A 145 -1.95 -6.55 -19.43
C ASP A 145 -1.76 -7.03 -17.99
N ILE A 146 -1.99 -6.14 -17.02
CA ILE A 146 -1.92 -6.43 -15.58
C ILE A 146 -3.04 -5.70 -14.84
N ALA A 147 -3.51 -6.29 -13.74
CA ALA A 147 -4.42 -5.64 -12.82
C ALA A 147 -4.07 -5.94 -11.36
N LEU A 148 -3.93 -4.88 -10.57
CA LEU A 148 -3.92 -4.97 -9.11
C LEU A 148 -5.37 -4.95 -8.63
N THR A 149 -5.76 -5.89 -7.78
CA THR A 149 -7.17 -6.02 -7.37
C THR A 149 -7.31 -6.42 -5.90
N TRP A 150 -8.43 -6.07 -5.32
CA TRP A 150 -8.93 -6.76 -4.14
C TRP A 150 -9.45 -8.12 -4.58
N ASP A 151 -8.83 -9.19 -4.12
CA ASP A 151 -9.25 -10.54 -4.48
C ASP A 151 -10.48 -10.94 -3.67
N ASP A 152 -11.56 -11.22 -4.37
CA ASP A 152 -12.82 -11.70 -3.79
C ASP A 152 -13.02 -13.21 -4.00
N GLY A 153 -11.97 -13.90 -4.47
CA GLY A 153 -12.02 -15.32 -4.80
C GLY A 153 -12.55 -15.62 -6.20
N SER A 154 -12.87 -14.60 -7.01
CA SER A 154 -13.32 -14.80 -8.40
C SER A 154 -12.22 -15.35 -9.30
N GLY A 155 -10.96 -15.12 -8.92
CA GLY A 155 -9.78 -15.61 -9.64
C GLY A 155 -9.57 -14.90 -10.99
N GLY A 156 -8.36 -15.02 -11.51
CA GLY A 156 -7.95 -14.51 -12.81
C GLY A 156 -6.71 -15.23 -13.30
N PRO A 157 -6.30 -15.00 -14.57
CA PRO A 157 -5.14 -15.68 -15.12
C PRO A 157 -3.85 -15.21 -14.43
N HIS A 158 -2.93 -16.13 -14.23
CA HIS A 158 -1.60 -15.86 -13.67
C HIS A 158 -1.63 -14.98 -12.43
N GLY A 159 -2.60 -15.28 -11.52
CA GLY A 159 -2.81 -14.53 -10.29
C GLY A 159 -1.75 -14.81 -9.23
N GLU A 160 -1.28 -13.76 -8.59
CA GLU A 160 -0.33 -13.79 -7.49
C GLU A 160 -0.90 -13.01 -6.31
N LYS A 161 -1.10 -13.69 -5.17
CA LYS A 161 -1.49 -13.02 -3.93
C LYS A 161 -0.28 -12.28 -3.36
N LEU A 162 -0.42 -10.99 -3.14
CA LEU A 162 0.65 -10.12 -2.65
C LEU A 162 0.60 -9.94 -1.12
N ALA A 163 -0.58 -9.71 -0.57
CA ALA A 163 -0.75 -9.44 0.86
C ALA A 163 -2.19 -9.71 1.31
N ASP A 164 -2.39 -9.79 2.63
CA ASP A 164 -3.69 -9.65 3.28
C ASP A 164 -3.74 -8.30 3.99
N LEU A 165 -4.65 -7.43 3.59
CA LEU A 165 -4.81 -6.11 4.19
C LEU A 165 -6.04 -6.08 5.09
N ALA A 166 -5.85 -5.58 6.32
CA ALA A 166 -6.95 -5.46 7.27
C ALA A 166 -8.01 -4.48 6.78
N ILE A 167 -9.28 -4.88 6.87
CA ILE A 167 -10.41 -3.98 6.71
C ILE A 167 -10.65 -3.32 8.07
N HIS A 168 -10.86 -2.03 8.06
CA HIS A 168 -11.12 -1.23 9.25
C HIS A 168 -12.44 -0.50 9.14
N TRP A 169 -13.09 -0.28 10.28
CA TRP A 169 -14.09 0.75 10.40
C TRP A 169 -13.40 2.10 10.38
N ILE A 170 -13.83 2.98 9.50
CA ILE A 170 -13.24 4.30 9.31
C ILE A 170 -14.33 5.37 9.43
N GLY A 171 -14.05 6.39 10.21
CA GLY A 171 -14.94 7.50 10.44
C GLY A 171 -14.22 8.69 11.05
N ARG A 172 -14.97 9.67 11.53
CA ARG A 172 -14.40 10.83 12.24
C ARG A 172 -13.75 10.39 13.56
N PRO A 173 -12.64 11.01 13.97
CA PRO A 173 -11.96 10.66 15.23
C PRO A 173 -12.86 10.81 16.47
N ASP A 174 -13.87 11.68 16.41
CA ASP A 174 -14.84 11.95 17.48
C ASP A 174 -16.12 11.12 17.36
N TRP A 175 -16.15 10.07 16.54
CA TRP A 175 -17.31 9.18 16.41
C TRP A 175 -17.61 8.48 17.75
N PRO A 176 -18.84 8.63 18.29
CA PRO A 176 -19.10 8.34 19.72
C PRO A 176 -19.24 6.83 20.06
N GLY A 177 -19.20 5.94 19.06
CA GLY A 177 -19.39 4.50 19.25
C GLY A 177 -20.85 4.05 19.19
N VAL A 178 -21.03 2.73 19.13
CA VAL A 178 -22.34 2.07 18.96
C VAL A 178 -23.27 2.36 20.15
N ALA A 179 -22.74 2.38 21.36
CA ALA A 179 -23.55 2.63 22.57
C ALA A 179 -24.25 4.00 22.55
N ALA A 180 -23.63 5.00 21.97
CA ALA A 180 -24.18 6.34 21.85
C ALA A 180 -25.33 6.47 20.84
N LEU A 181 -25.53 5.44 19.99
CA LEU A 181 -26.68 5.43 19.06
C LEU A 181 -28.01 5.13 19.75
N GLY A 182 -27.97 4.65 21.01
CA GLY A 182 -29.23 4.43 21.79
C GLY A 182 -30.20 3.43 21.16
N GLY A 183 -29.71 2.51 20.32
CA GLY A 183 -30.54 1.56 19.57
C GLY A 183 -30.92 2.01 18.15
N GLU A 184 -30.62 3.24 17.78
CA GLU A 184 -30.81 3.71 16.41
C GLU A 184 -29.89 2.96 15.43
N PRO A 185 -30.34 2.68 14.19
CA PRO A 185 -29.53 1.99 13.21
C PRO A 185 -28.25 2.74 12.85
N LEU A 186 -27.11 2.07 12.93
CA LEU A 186 -25.78 2.58 12.59
C LEU A 186 -25.78 3.12 11.15
N PRO A 187 -25.46 4.41 10.93
CA PRO A 187 -25.37 4.97 9.60
C PRO A 187 -24.06 4.52 8.92
N MET A 188 -24.17 3.86 7.78
CA MET A 188 -23.03 3.37 6.99
C MET A 188 -22.97 4.06 5.63
N ALA A 189 -21.78 4.46 5.22
CA ALA A 189 -21.44 4.88 3.86
C ALA A 189 -20.73 3.73 3.12
N ALA A 190 -21.23 3.33 1.95
CA ALA A 190 -20.67 2.21 1.23
C ALA A 190 -20.84 2.35 -0.29
N PHE A 191 -20.06 1.59 -1.06
CA PHE A 191 -20.33 1.40 -2.49
C PHE A 191 -21.61 0.59 -2.69
N ALA A 192 -22.23 0.77 -3.87
CA ALA A 192 -23.29 -0.13 -4.31
C ALA A 192 -22.75 -1.55 -4.52
N PRO A 193 -23.58 -2.60 -4.39
CA PRO A 193 -23.18 -3.96 -4.71
C PRO A 193 -22.81 -4.12 -6.20
N PRO A 194 -21.91 -5.08 -6.53
CA PRO A 194 -21.14 -5.92 -5.61
C PRO A 194 -19.95 -5.17 -5.01
N CYS A 195 -19.67 -5.37 -3.71
CA CYS A 195 -18.54 -4.74 -3.01
C CYS A 195 -18.15 -5.61 -1.80
N SER A 196 -16.96 -6.20 -1.83
CA SER A 196 -16.45 -7.08 -0.77
C SER A 196 -16.40 -6.38 0.59
N PHE A 197 -15.99 -5.12 0.63
CA PHE A 197 -15.94 -4.30 1.85
C PHE A 197 -17.33 -4.11 2.48
N ARG A 198 -18.33 -3.79 1.63
CA ARG A 198 -19.71 -3.69 2.10
C ARG A 198 -20.23 -5.03 2.61
N SER A 199 -19.98 -6.11 1.89
CA SER A 199 -20.42 -7.45 2.30
C SER A 199 -19.80 -7.84 3.63
N ALA A 200 -18.50 -7.58 3.84
CA ALA A 200 -17.81 -7.82 5.10
C ALA A 200 -18.40 -6.99 6.25
N ALA A 201 -18.66 -5.70 6.01
CA ALA A 201 -19.25 -4.81 7.00
C ALA A 201 -20.65 -5.27 7.42
N VAL A 202 -21.51 -5.59 6.45
CA VAL A 202 -22.89 -6.06 6.70
C VAL A 202 -22.86 -7.38 7.46
N ALA A 203 -22.07 -8.35 7.03
CA ALA A 203 -21.95 -9.65 7.72
C ALA A 203 -21.48 -9.49 9.17
N ALA A 204 -20.54 -8.57 9.44
CA ALA A 204 -20.04 -8.32 10.78
C ALA A 204 -21.10 -7.65 11.68
N LEU A 205 -21.82 -6.65 11.17
CA LEU A 205 -22.88 -5.96 11.91
C LEU A 205 -24.07 -6.89 12.20
N ASP A 206 -24.51 -7.65 11.20
CA ASP A 206 -25.60 -8.62 11.34
C ASP A 206 -25.23 -9.73 12.35
N GLY A 207 -23.99 -10.23 12.26
CA GLY A 207 -23.48 -11.24 13.21
C GLY A 207 -23.37 -10.73 14.65
N ALA A 208 -23.15 -9.43 14.83
CA ALA A 208 -23.13 -8.78 16.15
C ALA A 208 -24.52 -8.30 16.62
N GLY A 209 -25.56 -8.44 15.81
CA GLY A 209 -26.90 -7.95 16.12
C GLY A 209 -27.00 -6.42 16.19
N ILE A 210 -26.10 -5.69 15.52
CA ILE A 210 -26.10 -4.24 15.49
C ILE A 210 -26.97 -3.79 14.30
N PRO A 211 -28.10 -3.10 14.55
CA PRO A 211 -28.92 -2.57 13.48
C PRO A 211 -28.15 -1.50 12.70
N TRP A 212 -28.25 -1.57 11.39
CA TRP A 212 -27.57 -0.61 10.51
C TRP A 212 -28.50 -0.11 9.39
N ARG A 213 -28.14 1.01 8.81
CA ARG A 213 -28.79 1.57 7.62
C ARG A 213 -27.76 2.13 6.65
N LEU A 214 -28.06 2.06 5.38
CA LEU A 214 -27.24 2.72 4.37
C LEU A 214 -27.60 4.22 4.36
N ALA A 215 -26.70 5.03 4.88
CA ALA A 215 -26.90 6.48 4.95
C ALA A 215 -26.40 7.19 3.69
N PHE A 216 -25.39 6.59 3.02
CA PHE A 216 -24.80 7.16 1.81
C PHE A 216 -24.30 6.06 0.88
N THR A 217 -24.49 6.26 -0.42
CA THR A 217 -23.96 5.37 -1.46
C THR A 217 -23.29 6.19 -2.55
N SER A 218 -22.09 5.81 -2.94
CA SER A 218 -21.34 6.44 -4.02
C SER A 218 -20.60 5.39 -4.84
N PRO A 219 -20.40 5.58 -6.14
CA PRO A 219 -19.47 4.78 -6.93
C PRO A 219 -18.01 5.24 -6.76
N SER A 220 -17.76 6.36 -6.12
CA SER A 220 -16.45 7.01 -5.95
C SER A 220 -15.93 6.88 -4.52
N LEU A 221 -14.66 6.54 -4.38
CA LEU A 221 -13.98 6.45 -3.08
C LEU A 221 -13.90 7.81 -2.40
N SER A 222 -13.60 8.88 -3.14
CA SER A 222 -13.59 10.25 -2.62
C SER A 222 -14.97 10.67 -2.11
N GLY A 223 -16.06 10.18 -2.74
CA GLY A 223 -17.42 10.36 -2.23
C GLY A 223 -17.66 9.67 -0.89
N LEU A 224 -17.12 8.46 -0.69
CA LEU A 224 -17.21 7.77 0.62
C LEU A 224 -16.43 8.52 1.69
N TRP A 225 -15.22 9.00 1.37
CA TRP A 225 -14.43 9.80 2.30
C TRP A 225 -15.16 11.08 2.69
N ALA A 226 -15.73 11.81 1.73
CA ALA A 226 -16.51 13.02 1.99
C ALA A 226 -17.73 12.75 2.88
N ALA A 227 -18.43 11.62 2.68
CA ALA A 227 -19.55 11.23 3.53
C ALA A 227 -19.10 10.93 4.96
N ALA A 228 -18.00 10.23 5.16
CA ALA A 228 -17.44 9.94 6.47
C ALA A 228 -16.95 11.21 7.18
N GLU A 229 -16.23 12.09 6.49
CA GLU A 229 -15.78 13.40 6.98
C GLU A 229 -16.95 14.31 7.37
N GLY A 230 -18.01 14.31 6.55
CA GLY A 230 -19.24 15.04 6.80
C GLY A 230 -20.12 14.46 7.91
N GLY A 231 -19.73 13.30 8.49
CA GLY A 231 -20.48 12.66 9.57
C GLY A 231 -21.78 11.97 9.12
N LEU A 232 -21.96 11.70 7.82
CA LEU A 232 -23.13 10.98 7.31
C LEU A 232 -23.15 9.50 7.72
N GLY A 233 -22.00 8.95 8.08
CA GLY A 233 -21.86 7.57 8.52
C GLY A 233 -20.41 7.13 8.56
N ILE A 234 -20.18 5.92 9.04
CA ILE A 234 -18.86 5.27 8.99
C ILE A 234 -18.77 4.36 7.76
N THR A 235 -17.55 4.02 7.37
CA THR A 235 -17.31 3.11 6.24
C THR A 235 -16.35 1.99 6.61
N ALA A 236 -16.41 0.87 5.91
CA ALA A 236 -15.48 -0.25 6.04
C ALA A 236 -14.52 -0.25 4.85
N ARG A 237 -13.23 0.01 5.08
CA ARG A 237 -12.18 0.06 4.04
C ARG A 237 -10.83 -0.30 4.63
N THR A 238 -9.85 -0.54 3.74
CA THR A 238 -8.44 -0.53 4.15
C THR A 238 -7.97 0.91 4.40
N ALA A 239 -6.88 1.07 5.15
CA ALA A 239 -6.32 2.38 5.42
C ALA A 239 -5.46 2.95 4.26
N VAL A 240 -5.41 2.26 3.10
CA VAL A 240 -4.48 2.58 1.99
C VAL A 240 -4.68 3.99 1.48
N SER A 241 -5.75 4.57 1.31
CA SER A 241 -5.95 5.96 0.83
C SER A 241 -6.76 6.80 1.81
N MET A 242 -6.75 6.40 3.09
CA MET A 242 -7.53 7.08 4.11
C MET A 242 -7.04 8.52 4.31
N PRO A 243 -7.94 9.53 4.24
CA PRO A 243 -7.61 10.91 4.54
C PRO A 243 -7.14 11.07 5.99
N LYS A 244 -6.23 12.01 6.24
CA LYS A 244 -5.71 12.32 7.58
C LYS A 244 -6.77 12.89 8.55
N SER A 245 -7.89 13.39 8.03
CA SER A 245 -9.05 13.88 8.77
C SER A 245 -9.90 12.77 9.37
N LEU A 246 -9.75 11.54 8.87
CA LEU A 246 -10.43 10.35 9.35
C LEU A 246 -9.52 9.49 10.21
N ALA A 247 -10.12 8.60 10.99
CA ALA A 247 -9.42 7.66 11.85
C ALA A 247 -9.95 6.24 11.65
N VAL A 248 -9.08 5.29 11.90
CA VAL A 248 -9.47 3.90 12.16
C VAL A 248 -10.15 3.87 13.53
N LEU A 249 -11.39 3.40 13.54
CA LEU A 249 -12.19 3.26 14.74
C LEU A 249 -11.87 1.93 15.41
N ASP A 250 -11.33 1.99 16.63
CA ASP A 250 -10.97 0.79 17.37
C ASP A 250 -12.24 0.03 17.83
N PRO A 251 -12.43 -1.24 17.40
CA PRO A 251 -13.56 -2.06 17.84
C PRO A 251 -13.72 -2.14 19.35
N ALA A 252 -12.60 -2.20 20.10
CA ALA A 252 -12.65 -2.34 21.56
C ALA A 252 -13.24 -1.12 22.27
N THR A 253 -13.07 0.08 21.74
CA THR A 253 -13.57 1.32 22.34
C THR A 253 -14.89 1.77 21.76
N THR A 254 -15.19 1.42 20.51
CA THR A 254 -16.38 1.87 19.80
C THR A 254 -17.55 0.89 19.86
N GLY A 255 -17.32 -0.35 20.28
CA GLY A 255 -18.33 -1.42 20.28
C GLY A 255 -18.66 -1.97 18.89
N LEU A 256 -17.84 -1.64 17.88
CA LEU A 256 -17.97 -2.20 16.54
C LEU A 256 -17.41 -3.63 16.49
N PRO A 257 -17.98 -4.53 15.67
CA PRO A 257 -17.41 -5.85 15.49
C PRO A 257 -16.09 -5.80 14.72
N PRO A 258 -15.17 -6.76 14.94
CA PRO A 258 -13.96 -6.87 14.12
C PRO A 258 -14.32 -7.19 12.67
N LEU A 259 -13.49 -6.67 11.74
CA LEU A 259 -13.60 -6.95 10.32
C LEU A 259 -12.50 -7.90 9.85
N PRO A 260 -12.73 -8.70 8.80
CA PRO A 260 -11.71 -9.58 8.22
C PRO A 260 -10.63 -8.79 7.50
N SER A 261 -9.63 -9.49 6.99
CA SER A 261 -8.72 -8.97 5.97
C SER A 261 -9.27 -9.22 4.57
N VAL A 262 -8.76 -8.48 3.60
CA VAL A 262 -9.02 -8.66 2.17
C VAL A 262 -7.69 -8.95 1.47
N PRO A 263 -7.60 -10.02 0.65
CA PRO A 263 -6.40 -10.26 -0.13
C PRO A 263 -6.20 -9.21 -1.20
N LEU A 264 -4.95 -8.80 -1.38
CA LEU A 264 -4.49 -8.03 -2.51
C LEU A 264 -3.81 -8.97 -3.49
N ALA A 265 -4.19 -8.94 -4.76
CA ALA A 265 -3.64 -9.80 -5.79
C ALA A 265 -3.27 -9.02 -7.06
N LEU A 266 -2.26 -9.50 -7.76
CA LEU A 266 -1.88 -9.05 -9.09
C LEU A 266 -2.22 -10.13 -10.10
N TYR A 267 -3.03 -9.80 -11.09
CA TYR A 267 -3.36 -10.67 -12.22
C TYR A 267 -2.63 -10.20 -13.47
N ARG A 268 -2.18 -11.15 -14.29
CA ARG A 268 -1.48 -10.89 -15.55
C ARG A 268 -2.23 -11.58 -16.69
N ALA A 269 -2.30 -10.95 -17.86
CA ALA A 269 -2.91 -11.58 -19.04
C ALA A 269 -2.03 -12.73 -19.57
N GLU A 270 -0.71 -12.61 -19.42
CA GLU A 270 0.27 -13.59 -19.87
C GLU A 270 1.16 -14.04 -18.72
N ALA A 271 1.57 -15.33 -18.73
CA ALA A 271 2.49 -15.87 -17.74
C ALA A 271 3.87 -15.20 -17.80
N GLU A 272 4.33 -14.92 -19.02
CA GLU A 272 5.57 -14.23 -19.32
C GLU A 272 5.25 -12.93 -20.08
N PRO A 273 4.94 -11.83 -19.38
CA PRO A 273 4.58 -10.59 -20.03
C PRO A 273 5.77 -9.98 -20.78
N GLY A 274 5.48 -9.27 -21.85
CA GLY A 274 6.49 -8.53 -22.61
C GLY A 274 7.27 -7.53 -21.75
N PRO A 275 8.48 -7.10 -22.19
CA PRO A 275 9.41 -6.31 -21.34
C PRO A 275 8.79 -5.03 -20.75
N ALA A 276 7.95 -4.32 -21.49
CA ALA A 276 7.30 -3.10 -21.00
C ALA A 276 6.38 -3.37 -19.80
N VAL A 277 5.59 -4.43 -19.90
CA VAL A 277 4.63 -4.85 -18.84
C VAL A 277 5.39 -5.40 -17.63
N ALA A 278 6.44 -6.21 -17.86
CA ALA A 278 7.28 -6.76 -16.81
C ALA A 278 7.91 -5.64 -15.96
N ARG A 279 8.45 -4.60 -16.60
CA ARG A 279 9.03 -3.45 -15.90
C ARG A 279 8.01 -2.66 -15.08
N LEU A 280 6.81 -2.47 -15.62
CA LEU A 280 5.73 -1.81 -14.86
C LEU A 280 5.32 -2.63 -13.64
N ALA A 281 5.20 -3.95 -13.79
CA ALA A 281 4.88 -4.86 -12.71
C ALA A 281 5.96 -4.85 -11.61
N GLU A 282 7.25 -4.88 -11.96
CA GLU A 282 8.36 -4.79 -11.02
C GLU A 282 8.29 -3.52 -10.15
N ILE A 283 8.15 -2.34 -10.79
CA ILE A 283 8.06 -1.06 -10.08
C ILE A 283 6.81 -0.98 -9.20
N LEU A 284 5.69 -1.55 -9.66
CA LEU A 284 4.47 -1.63 -8.87
C LEU A 284 4.68 -2.49 -7.62
N LEU A 285 5.24 -3.69 -7.76
CA LEU A 285 5.50 -4.62 -6.66
C LEU A 285 6.47 -4.00 -5.63
N GLU A 286 7.57 -3.42 -6.08
CA GLU A 286 8.52 -2.72 -5.19
C GLU A 286 7.85 -1.58 -4.40
N THR A 287 6.91 -0.86 -5.03
CA THR A 287 6.17 0.22 -4.36
C THR A 287 5.22 -0.32 -3.28
N ILE A 288 4.61 -1.49 -3.52
CA ILE A 288 3.75 -2.18 -2.55
C ILE A 288 4.58 -2.67 -1.37
N ASP A 289 5.70 -3.29 -1.67
CA ASP A 289 6.60 -3.89 -0.69
C ASP A 289 7.31 -2.88 0.23
N ALA A 290 7.49 -1.64 -0.22
CA ALA A 290 8.13 -0.58 0.54
C ALA A 290 7.22 0.06 1.62
N ARG A 291 5.97 -0.39 1.76
CA ARG A 291 4.98 0.17 2.69
C ARG A 291 4.48 -0.86 3.68
#